data_842d67f02ab1bdab69544c04b14e41d7
#
_entry.id   842d67f02ab1bdab69544c04b14e41d7
#
_cell.length_a   1.000
_cell.length_b   1.000
_cell.length_c   1.000
_cell.angle_alpha   90.00
_cell.angle_beta   90.00
_cell.angle_gamma   90.00
#
_symmetry.space_group_name_H-M   'P 1'
#
loop_
_entity.id
_entity.type
_entity.pdbx_description
1 polymer ?
#
loop_
_entity_poly.entity_id
_entity_poly.type
_entity_poly.pdbx_seq_one_letter_code
_entity_poly.pdbx_strand_id
1 'polypeptide(L)'
;MRIAPHRRRRWNNILIILVLLFIGVLNLPPLLKSYLTSDKSAAHAYPSLLNPNAPLQAVYTRSFELTLKQDQWQLTPTGEVSAPQLAQRWQALVGTEVDEQTVRSLQPSLIGPQTIEVWYRDQEEPQRITYYQAPQFWLFKNWQDKWIAISVEADYLFPSSSR
;
A
#
# COMPACT_ATOMS: atom_id res chain seq x y z
N MET A 1 -56.70 -38.27 -17.16
CA MET A 1 -55.51 -38.93 -16.54
C MET A 1 -55.26 -38.35 -15.17
N ARG A 2 -55.53 -39.11 -14.10
CA ARG A 2 -55.27 -38.65 -12.72
C ARG A 2 -53.83 -39.01 -12.37
N ILE A 3 -52.99 -37.99 -12.22
CA ILE A 3 -51.61 -38.16 -11.82
C ILE A 3 -51.55 -38.55 -10.33
N ALA A 4 -50.88 -39.68 -10.03
CA ALA A 4 -50.81 -40.25 -8.70
C ALA A 4 -50.18 -39.26 -7.68
N PRO A 5 -50.74 -39.18 -6.42
CA PRO A 5 -50.34 -38.14 -5.42
C PRO A 5 -48.87 -38.25 -5.01
N HIS A 6 -48.22 -39.39 -5.13
CA HIS A 6 -46.80 -39.60 -4.82
C HIS A 6 -45.85 -38.86 -5.79
N ARG A 7 -46.23 -38.66 -7.06
CA ARG A 7 -45.41 -37.92 -8.02
C ARG A 7 -45.41 -36.42 -7.72
N ARG A 8 -46.55 -35.85 -7.26
CA ARG A 8 -46.63 -34.39 -6.91
C ARG A 8 -45.72 -34.01 -5.75
N ARG A 9 -45.60 -34.84 -4.71
CA ARG A 9 -44.73 -34.58 -3.55
C ARG A 9 -43.25 -34.61 -3.95
N ARG A 10 -42.83 -35.51 -4.83
CA ARG A 10 -41.45 -35.57 -5.32
C ARG A 10 -41.11 -34.34 -6.20
N TRP A 11 -42.04 -33.93 -7.04
CA TRP A 11 -41.87 -32.75 -7.89
C TRP A 11 -41.81 -31.46 -7.05
N ASN A 12 -42.64 -31.30 -6.02
CA ASN A 12 -42.57 -30.14 -5.12
C ASN A 12 -41.24 -30.10 -4.35
N ASN A 13 -40.75 -31.21 -3.86
CA ASN A 13 -39.46 -31.26 -3.16
C ASN A 13 -38.29 -30.94 -4.09
N ILE A 14 -38.33 -31.46 -5.31
CA ILE A 14 -37.31 -31.13 -6.33
C ILE A 14 -37.34 -29.62 -6.67
N LEU A 15 -38.52 -29.04 -6.82
CA LEU A 15 -38.70 -27.64 -7.14
C LEU A 15 -38.21 -26.73 -5.99
N ILE A 16 -38.49 -27.12 -4.74
CA ILE A 16 -38.00 -26.40 -3.55
C ILE A 16 -36.49 -26.48 -3.46
N ILE A 17 -35.87 -27.63 -3.70
CA ILE A 17 -34.42 -27.81 -3.72
C ILE A 17 -33.81 -26.96 -4.83
N LEU A 18 -34.39 -26.95 -6.01
CA LEU A 18 -33.93 -26.17 -7.16
C LEU A 18 -34.00 -24.67 -6.91
N VAL A 19 -35.06 -24.17 -6.25
CA VAL A 19 -35.21 -22.77 -5.84
C VAL A 19 -34.20 -22.40 -4.78
N LEU A 20 -33.97 -23.26 -3.76
CA LEU A 20 -32.92 -23.01 -2.75
C LEU A 20 -31.52 -22.99 -3.33
N LEU A 21 -31.26 -23.91 -4.29
CA LEU A 21 -29.99 -23.95 -4.99
C LEU A 21 -29.78 -22.68 -5.87
N PHE A 22 -30.85 -22.23 -6.52
CA PHE A 22 -30.82 -21.00 -7.34
C PHE A 22 -30.59 -19.75 -6.47
N ILE A 23 -31.26 -19.64 -5.31
CA ILE A 23 -31.03 -18.57 -4.34
C ILE A 23 -29.60 -18.63 -3.80
N GLY A 24 -29.09 -19.83 -3.52
CA GLY A 24 -27.71 -20.06 -3.11
C GLY A 24 -26.72 -19.56 -4.16
N VAL A 25 -26.92 -19.90 -5.43
CA VAL A 25 -26.06 -19.48 -6.55
C VAL A 25 -26.12 -17.97 -6.76
N LEU A 26 -27.28 -17.32 -6.60
CA LEU A 26 -27.41 -15.86 -6.73
C LEU A 26 -26.72 -15.11 -5.58
N ASN A 27 -26.61 -15.70 -4.40
CA ASN A 27 -25.91 -15.11 -3.25
C ASN A 27 -24.42 -15.48 -3.17
N LEU A 28 -23.95 -16.43 -3.99
CA LEU A 28 -22.54 -16.82 -4.09
C LEU A 28 -21.62 -15.68 -4.57
N PRO A 29 -21.96 -14.83 -5.57
CA PRO A 29 -21.07 -13.76 -6.03
C PRO A 29 -20.56 -12.83 -4.94
N PRO A 30 -21.39 -12.31 -3.99
CA PRO A 30 -20.89 -11.45 -2.93
C PRO A 30 -20.02 -12.21 -1.91
N LEU A 31 -20.33 -13.48 -1.62
CA LEU A 31 -19.51 -14.32 -0.74
C LEU A 31 -18.18 -14.70 -1.40
N LEU A 32 -18.21 -15.10 -2.66
CA LEU A 32 -16.99 -15.35 -3.45
C LEU A 32 -16.14 -14.10 -3.60
N LYS A 33 -16.76 -12.95 -3.83
CA LYS A 33 -16.04 -11.68 -3.89
C LYS A 33 -15.38 -11.32 -2.55
N SER A 34 -16.07 -11.60 -1.43
CA SER A 34 -15.52 -11.42 -0.08
C SER A 34 -14.34 -12.39 0.18
N TYR A 35 -14.44 -13.64 -0.19
CA TYR A 35 -13.36 -14.62 -0.07
C TYR A 35 -12.19 -14.30 -1.01
N LEU A 36 -12.45 -13.98 -2.27
CA LEU A 36 -11.40 -13.61 -3.24
C LEU A 36 -10.77 -12.26 -2.91
N THR A 37 -11.49 -11.34 -2.29
CA THR A 37 -10.94 -10.05 -1.85
C THR A 37 -10.18 -10.21 -0.53
N SER A 38 -10.61 -11.12 0.36
CA SER A 38 -9.87 -11.46 1.58
C SER A 38 -8.56 -12.18 1.27
N ASP A 39 -8.55 -13.10 0.30
CA ASP A 39 -7.31 -13.77 -0.12
C ASP A 39 -6.36 -12.85 -0.91
N LYS A 40 -6.88 -11.85 -1.63
CA LYS A 40 -6.04 -10.79 -2.21
C LYS A 40 -5.54 -9.79 -1.16
N SER A 41 -6.21 -9.67 -0.02
CA SER A 41 -5.71 -8.93 1.15
C SER A 41 -4.71 -9.76 1.98
N ALA A 42 -4.73 -11.07 1.87
CA ALA A 42 -3.76 -11.98 2.49
C ALA A 42 -2.56 -12.29 1.58
N ALA A 43 -2.63 -12.04 0.27
CA ALA A 43 -1.46 -11.98 -0.60
C ALA A 43 -0.74 -10.67 -0.32
N HIS A 44 0.06 -10.63 0.77
CA HIS A 44 1.11 -9.67 1.09
C HIS A 44 0.94 -8.34 0.33
N ALA A 45 -0.13 -7.60 0.65
CA ALA A 45 -0.20 -6.22 0.26
C ALA A 45 0.95 -5.53 1.00
N TYR A 46 2.07 -5.34 0.29
CA TYR A 46 3.20 -4.62 0.86
C TYR A 46 2.71 -3.24 1.29
N PRO A 47 2.82 -2.90 2.58
CA PRO A 47 2.35 -1.61 3.06
C PRO A 47 3.09 -0.48 2.34
N SER A 48 2.35 0.54 1.93
CA SER A 48 2.92 1.73 1.30
C SER A 48 3.63 2.61 2.33
N LEU A 49 4.70 3.27 1.91
CA LEU A 49 5.42 4.23 2.74
C LEU A 49 4.57 5.49 2.98
N LEU A 50 4.02 6.04 1.92
CA LEU A 50 3.17 7.24 1.94
C LEU A 50 1.69 6.85 1.97
N ASN A 51 0.85 7.77 2.42
CA ASN A 51 -0.60 7.58 2.38
C ASN A 51 -1.11 7.59 0.92
N PRO A 52 -1.60 6.44 0.39
CA PRO A 52 -2.03 6.35 -1.00
C PRO A 52 -3.32 7.13 -1.29
N ASN A 53 -4.07 7.50 -0.25
CA ASN A 53 -5.34 8.23 -0.38
C ASN A 53 -5.18 9.74 -0.24
N ALA A 54 -3.97 10.23 0.10
CA ALA A 54 -3.70 11.64 0.28
C ALA A 54 -2.84 12.17 -0.89
N PRO A 55 -3.26 13.24 -1.58
CA PRO A 55 -2.49 13.80 -2.68
C PRO A 55 -1.18 14.42 -2.18
N LEU A 56 -0.06 13.89 -2.64
CA LEU A 56 1.28 14.36 -2.29
C LEU A 56 1.49 15.79 -2.81
N GLN A 57 2.01 16.66 -1.98
CA GLN A 57 2.34 18.04 -2.30
C GLN A 57 3.84 18.32 -2.27
N ALA A 58 4.55 17.81 -1.27
CA ALA A 58 5.98 17.99 -1.18
C ALA A 58 6.67 16.89 -0.38
N VAL A 59 7.96 16.67 -0.67
CA VAL A 59 8.86 15.80 0.10
C VAL A 59 10.15 16.58 0.36
N TYR A 60 10.46 16.79 1.63
CA TYR A 60 11.68 17.45 2.06
C TYR A 60 12.62 16.46 2.71
N THR A 61 13.81 16.37 2.18
CA THR A 61 14.90 15.53 2.68
C THR A 61 16.14 16.38 2.97
N ARG A 62 17.20 15.76 3.45
CA ARG A 62 18.49 16.48 3.58
C ARG A 62 19.16 16.79 2.24
N SER A 63 18.91 15.98 1.22
CA SER A 63 19.60 16.04 -0.07
C SER A 63 18.81 16.76 -1.14
N PHE A 64 17.49 16.83 -1.03
CA PHE A 64 16.65 17.48 -2.02
C PHE A 64 15.30 17.94 -1.42
N GLU A 65 14.70 18.87 -2.14
CA GLU A 65 13.32 19.33 -1.96
C GLU A 65 12.54 19.02 -3.23
N LEU A 66 11.47 18.27 -3.10
CA LEU A 66 10.56 17.92 -4.19
C LEU A 66 9.21 18.57 -3.89
N THR A 67 8.77 19.50 -4.71
CA THR A 67 7.56 20.28 -4.46
C THR A 67 6.66 20.34 -5.69
N LEU A 68 5.35 20.29 -5.48
CA LEU A 68 4.34 20.47 -6.51
C LEU A 68 3.88 21.94 -6.52
N LYS A 69 4.25 22.69 -7.57
CA LYS A 69 3.85 24.09 -7.77
C LYS A 69 3.12 24.22 -9.11
N GLN A 70 1.92 24.81 -9.10
CA GLN A 70 1.11 25.00 -10.30
C GLN A 70 0.96 23.73 -11.14
N ASP A 71 0.66 22.59 -10.45
CA ASP A 71 0.55 21.24 -11.01
C ASP A 71 1.81 20.71 -11.72
N GLN A 72 2.97 21.32 -11.46
CA GLN A 72 4.27 20.87 -11.97
C GLN A 72 5.20 20.52 -10.80
N TRP A 73 5.81 19.33 -10.89
CA TRP A 73 6.82 18.91 -9.93
C TRP A 73 8.14 19.65 -10.17
N GLN A 74 8.72 20.16 -9.10
CA GLN A 74 10.01 20.83 -9.08
C GLN A 74 10.93 20.12 -8.11
N LEU A 75 12.19 19.93 -8.51
CA LEU A 75 13.25 19.31 -7.72
C LEU A 75 14.38 20.31 -7.50
N THR A 76 14.80 20.48 -6.26
CA THR A 76 15.89 21.36 -5.88
C THR A 76 16.85 20.63 -4.94
N PRO A 77 18.16 20.53 -5.23
CA PRO A 77 18.78 20.91 -6.50
C PRO A 77 18.34 20.01 -7.65
N THR A 78 18.48 20.49 -8.88
CA THR A 78 18.19 19.70 -10.07
C THR A 78 19.15 18.52 -10.17
N GLY A 79 18.62 17.32 -10.40
CA GLY A 79 19.37 16.07 -10.51
C GLY A 79 19.23 15.40 -11.88
N GLU A 80 19.82 14.23 -12.04
CA GLU A 80 19.69 13.42 -13.24
C GLU A 80 18.26 12.88 -13.44
N VAL A 81 17.54 12.69 -12.32
CA VAL A 81 16.14 12.21 -12.31
C VAL A 81 15.20 13.40 -12.42
N SER A 82 14.20 13.29 -13.29
CA SER A 82 13.18 14.34 -13.40
C SER A 82 12.29 14.41 -12.15
N ALA A 83 11.84 15.60 -11.79
CA ALA A 83 10.99 15.81 -10.62
C ALA A 83 9.69 14.98 -10.63
N PRO A 84 8.94 14.85 -11.74
CA PRO A 84 7.75 14.00 -11.81
C PRO A 84 8.08 12.51 -11.61
N GLN A 85 9.19 12.04 -12.16
CA GLN A 85 9.63 10.66 -12.02
C GLN A 85 10.02 10.36 -10.56
N LEU A 86 10.71 11.27 -9.88
CA LEU A 86 11.04 11.12 -8.48
C LEU A 86 9.79 11.11 -7.60
N ALA A 87 8.81 11.99 -7.87
CA ALA A 87 7.53 12.00 -7.17
C ALA A 87 6.79 10.67 -7.32
N GLN A 88 6.76 10.11 -8.52
CA GLN A 88 6.15 8.80 -8.78
C GLN A 88 6.87 7.67 -8.03
N ARG A 89 8.21 7.69 -7.97
CA ARG A 89 8.98 6.70 -7.20
C ARG A 89 8.59 6.73 -5.73
N TRP A 90 8.56 7.92 -5.12
CA TRP A 90 8.17 8.07 -3.71
C TRP A 90 6.74 7.61 -3.43
N GLN A 91 5.79 7.94 -4.29
CA GLN A 91 4.39 7.50 -4.16
C GLN A 91 4.20 5.99 -4.31
N ALA A 92 5.04 5.36 -5.13
CA ALA A 92 4.97 3.92 -5.40
C ALA A 92 5.76 3.06 -4.38
N LEU A 93 6.43 3.68 -3.40
CA LEU A 93 7.22 2.95 -2.42
C LEU A 93 6.35 2.06 -1.54
N VAL A 94 6.65 0.80 -1.58
CA VAL A 94 6.08 -0.24 -0.73
C VAL A 94 7.19 -1.05 -0.09
N GLY A 95 6.92 -1.64 1.07
CA GLY A 95 7.92 -2.41 1.78
C GLY A 95 7.33 -3.59 2.54
N THR A 96 8.18 -4.42 3.10
CA THR A 96 7.78 -5.52 3.97
C THR A 96 7.63 -5.01 5.39
N GLU A 97 6.51 -5.29 6.03
CA GLU A 97 6.30 -4.93 7.45
C GLU A 97 7.30 -5.66 8.34
N VAL A 98 7.91 -4.92 9.26
CA VAL A 98 8.89 -5.42 10.22
C VAL A 98 8.35 -5.17 11.61
N ASP A 99 8.30 -6.20 12.45
CA ASP A 99 7.84 -6.07 13.82
C ASP A 99 8.84 -5.28 14.69
N GLU A 100 8.32 -4.67 15.78
CA GLU A 100 9.14 -3.84 16.67
C GLU A 100 10.27 -4.61 17.35
N GLN A 101 10.11 -5.91 17.60
CA GLN A 101 11.16 -6.71 18.24
C GLN A 101 12.33 -6.86 17.30
N THR A 102 12.06 -7.13 16.03
CA THR A 102 13.08 -7.19 14.96
C THR A 102 13.77 -5.84 14.80
N VAL A 103 13.02 -4.74 14.79
CA VAL A 103 13.60 -3.38 14.71
C VAL A 103 14.55 -3.12 15.88
N ARG A 104 14.15 -3.45 17.12
CA ARG A 104 15.01 -3.29 18.30
C ARG A 104 16.29 -4.13 18.21
N SER A 105 16.20 -5.32 17.66
CA SER A 105 17.39 -6.18 17.47
C SER A 105 18.36 -5.64 16.43
N LEU A 106 17.85 -4.92 15.42
CA LEU A 106 18.64 -4.30 14.37
C LEU A 106 19.25 -2.94 14.79
N GLN A 107 18.63 -2.25 15.76
CA GLN A 107 19.03 -0.90 16.18
C GLN A 107 20.54 -0.71 16.42
N PRO A 108 21.28 -1.64 17.06
CA PRO A 108 22.71 -1.47 17.26
C PRO A 108 23.54 -1.44 15.95
N SER A 109 23.02 -1.98 14.88
CA SER A 109 23.66 -2.02 13.55
C SER A 109 23.18 -0.89 12.60
N LEU A 110 22.16 -0.14 13.00
CA LEU A 110 21.59 0.94 12.19
C LEU A 110 22.37 2.25 12.42
N ILE A 111 22.59 2.98 11.35
CA ILE A 111 23.11 4.37 11.41
C ILE A 111 21.99 5.25 12.00
N GLY A 112 22.35 6.27 12.76
CA GLY A 112 21.42 7.14 13.47
C GLY A 112 20.19 7.57 12.66
N PRO A 113 19.03 7.77 13.30
CA PRO A 113 17.77 8.06 12.60
C PRO A 113 17.85 9.38 11.82
N GLN A 114 17.23 9.38 10.66
CA GLN A 114 17.01 10.55 9.86
C GLN A 114 15.51 10.77 9.68
N THR A 115 15.13 12.00 9.34
CA THR A 115 13.71 12.36 9.18
C THR A 115 13.49 12.98 7.81
N ILE A 116 12.37 12.61 7.20
CA ILE A 116 11.83 13.19 5.98
C ILE A 116 10.50 13.83 6.34
N GLU A 117 10.23 15.02 5.81
CA GLU A 117 8.94 15.68 5.93
C GLU A 117 8.16 15.52 4.63
N VAL A 118 6.95 14.97 4.74
CA VAL A 118 6.05 14.75 3.62
C VAL A 118 4.80 15.60 3.82
N TRP A 119 4.51 16.43 2.84
CA TRP A 119 3.34 17.29 2.84
C TRP A 119 2.29 16.76 1.89
N TYR A 120 1.05 16.73 2.35
CA TYR A 120 -0.13 16.41 1.56
C TYR A 120 -1.00 17.65 1.38
N ARG A 121 -1.71 17.75 0.26
CA ARG A 121 -2.49 18.95 -0.11
C ARG A 121 -3.51 19.38 0.94
N ASP A 122 -4.15 18.42 1.61
CA ASP A 122 -5.27 18.66 2.51
C ASP A 122 -4.87 18.53 3.99
N GLN A 123 -3.59 18.62 4.32
CA GLN A 123 -3.07 18.52 5.67
C GLN A 123 -2.32 19.80 6.06
N GLU A 124 -2.60 20.28 7.26
CA GLU A 124 -1.94 21.48 7.82
C GLU A 124 -0.55 21.17 8.39
N GLU A 125 -0.29 19.91 8.74
CA GLU A 125 0.98 19.46 9.31
C GLU A 125 1.63 18.39 8.43
N PRO A 126 2.99 18.39 8.33
CA PRO A 126 3.68 17.36 7.58
C PRO A 126 3.67 16.03 8.32
N GLN A 127 3.60 14.96 7.55
CA GLN A 127 3.94 13.63 8.03
C GLN A 127 5.47 13.56 8.19
N ARG A 128 5.96 13.25 9.40
CA ARG A 128 7.38 13.03 9.64
C ARG A 128 7.68 11.56 9.58
N ILE A 129 8.49 11.18 8.60
CA ILE A 129 8.93 9.79 8.38
C ILE A 129 10.32 9.63 8.95
N THR A 130 10.45 8.83 10.00
CA THR A 130 11.75 8.41 10.51
C THR A 130 12.27 7.23 9.69
N TYR A 131 13.54 7.28 9.33
CA TYR A 131 14.18 6.19 8.62
C TYR A 131 15.61 5.93 9.09
N TYR A 132 16.04 4.69 8.87
CA TYR A 132 17.42 4.23 9.07
C TYR A 132 17.94 3.65 7.79
N GLN A 133 19.21 3.88 7.53
CA GLN A 133 19.93 3.23 6.44
C GLN A 133 20.66 2.00 6.99
N ALA A 134 20.41 0.86 6.38
CA ALA A 134 21.19 -0.37 6.57
C ALA A 134 22.00 -0.69 5.30
N PRO A 135 22.98 -1.59 5.34
CA PRO A 135 23.83 -1.90 4.17
C PRO A 135 23.06 -2.39 2.94
N GLN A 136 21.93 -3.07 3.14
CA GLN A 136 21.18 -3.73 2.06
C GLN A 136 19.71 -3.30 1.95
N PHE A 137 19.24 -2.49 2.87
CA PHE A 137 17.84 -2.04 2.90
C PHE A 137 17.72 -0.73 3.66
N TRP A 138 16.56 -0.10 3.50
CA TRP A 138 16.13 1.05 4.26
C TRP A 138 15.02 0.61 5.20
N LEU A 139 15.03 1.09 6.42
CA LEU A 139 13.97 0.87 7.40
C LEU A 139 13.22 2.19 7.60
N PHE A 140 11.96 2.25 7.21
CA PHE A 140 11.11 3.44 7.29
C PHE A 140 9.95 3.22 8.25
N LYS A 141 9.58 4.25 8.97
CA LYS A 141 8.31 4.29 9.67
C LYS A 141 7.25 4.89 8.75
N ASN A 142 6.29 4.09 8.30
CA ASN A 142 5.32 4.50 7.29
C ASN A 142 4.21 5.42 7.84
N TRP A 143 3.27 5.83 6.98
CA TRP A 143 2.15 6.70 7.33
C TRP A 143 1.19 6.12 8.39
N GLN A 144 1.24 4.82 8.66
CA GLN A 144 0.46 4.12 9.69
C GLN A 144 1.28 3.86 10.97
N ASP A 145 2.44 4.51 11.14
CA ASP A 145 3.37 4.28 12.24
C ASP A 145 3.96 2.86 12.32
N LYS A 146 3.90 2.11 11.22
CA LYS A 146 4.48 0.76 11.12
C LYS A 146 5.86 0.82 10.49
N TRP A 147 6.75 -0.06 10.95
CA TRP A 147 8.05 -0.21 10.36
C TRP A 147 7.98 -1.06 9.10
N ILE A 148 8.57 -0.57 8.03
CA ILE A 148 8.69 -1.29 6.75
C ILE A 148 10.12 -1.28 6.26
N ALA A 149 10.57 -2.43 5.74
CA ALA A 149 11.87 -2.57 5.09
C ALA A 149 11.69 -2.43 3.58
N ILE A 150 12.49 -1.57 2.97
CA ILE A 150 12.49 -1.31 1.53
C ILE A 150 13.89 -1.56 1.00
N SER A 151 14.03 -2.45 0.02
CA SER A 151 15.31 -2.79 -0.60
C SER A 151 15.40 -2.12 -1.98
N VAL A 152 15.93 -0.92 -2.00
CA VAL A 152 16.23 -0.15 -3.21
C VAL A 152 17.58 0.52 -3.07
N GLU A 153 18.22 0.83 -4.19
CA GLU A 153 19.49 1.55 -4.20
C GLU A 153 19.32 2.98 -3.68
N ALA A 154 20.40 3.55 -3.14
CA ALA A 154 20.39 4.89 -2.58
C ALA A 154 19.98 5.94 -3.63
N ASP A 155 20.49 5.85 -4.84
CA ASP A 155 20.17 6.78 -5.94
C ASP A 155 18.72 6.69 -6.42
N TYR A 156 18.03 5.60 -6.12
CA TYR A 156 16.61 5.48 -6.40
C TYR A 156 15.77 6.43 -5.54
N LEU A 157 16.12 6.56 -4.26
CA LEU A 157 15.43 7.38 -3.27
C LEU A 157 16.02 8.79 -3.18
N PHE A 158 17.35 8.88 -3.21
CA PHE A 158 18.12 10.10 -3.00
C PHE A 158 19.05 10.30 -4.19
N PRO A 159 18.52 10.74 -5.35
CA PRO A 159 19.35 10.95 -6.54
C PRO A 159 20.41 12.00 -6.25
N SER A 160 21.61 11.72 -6.74
CA SER A 160 22.73 12.64 -6.65
C SER A 160 22.41 13.94 -7.42
N SER A 161 22.72 15.08 -6.84
CA SER A 161 22.66 16.34 -7.58
C SER A 161 23.75 16.34 -8.66
N SER A 162 23.37 16.65 -9.89
CA SER A 162 24.38 16.94 -10.93
C SER A 162 25.19 18.16 -10.49
N ARG A 163 26.50 17.97 -10.30
CA ARG A 163 27.45 19.07 -10.13
C ARG A 163 27.68 19.81 -11.43
#